data_e7ec8964196a5973ee19e220b0ad7b05
#
_entry.id   e7ec8964196a5973ee19e220b0ad7b05
#
_cell.length_a   1.000
_cell.length_b   1.000
_cell.length_c   1.000
_cell.angle_alpha   90.00
_cell.angle_beta   90.00
_cell.angle_gamma   90.00
#
_symmetry.space_group_name_H-M   'P 1'
#
loop_
_entity.id
_entity.type
_entity.pdbx_description
1 polymer ?
#
loop_
_entity_poly.entity_id
_entity_poly.type
_entity_poly.pdbx_seq_one_letter_code
_entity_poly.pdbx_strand_id
1 'polypeptide(L)'
;KSYAREWMGVPASLVAAAERFRGVTLEHRPAIDLIGRFDDPDTLFYCDPPYLPGVRDAGGKGYVHEMSRRDHEALCWVLCNLKARVMVSGYPSELYDGILAGWNRREKPTTANGQVGAVPRTEVVWMNF
;
A
#
# COMPACT_ATOMS: atom_id res chain seq x y z
N LYS A 1 -7.95 0.87 -32.30
CA LYS A 1 -6.78 1.54 -31.64
C LYS A 1 -5.52 1.02 -32.34
N SER A 2 -4.60 1.95 -32.71
CA SER A 2 -3.34 1.58 -33.39
C SER A 2 -2.24 1.40 -32.32
N TYR A 3 -1.82 0.19 -32.09
CA TYR A 3 -0.69 -0.15 -31.20
C TYR A 3 0.60 0.61 -31.56
N ALA A 4 0.83 0.85 -32.88
CA ALA A 4 1.99 1.61 -33.32
C ALA A 4 2.01 3.04 -32.74
N ARG A 5 0.85 3.67 -32.61
CA ARG A 5 0.73 5.02 -32.02
C ARG A 5 1.01 5.04 -30.51
N GLU A 6 0.64 3.99 -29.81
CA GLU A 6 0.94 3.83 -28.37
C GLU A 6 2.46 3.64 -28.17
N TRP A 7 3.13 2.86 -29.01
CA TRP A 7 4.57 2.64 -28.96
C TRP A 7 5.42 3.88 -29.23
N MET A 8 4.92 4.84 -29.99
CA MET A 8 5.66 6.09 -30.26
C MET A 8 5.97 6.92 -29.02
N GLY A 9 5.14 6.84 -27.98
CA GLY A 9 5.36 7.54 -26.71
C GLY A 9 6.27 6.82 -25.71
N VAL A 10 6.52 5.52 -25.91
CA VAL A 10 7.26 4.68 -24.96
C VAL A 10 8.68 5.17 -24.67
N PRO A 11 9.49 5.58 -25.68
CA PRO A 11 10.86 6.03 -25.42
C PRO A 11 10.91 7.26 -24.49
N ALA A 12 10.05 8.24 -24.73
CA ALA A 12 9.98 9.43 -23.87
C ALA A 12 9.53 9.10 -22.45
N SER A 13 8.56 8.20 -22.30
CA SER A 13 8.09 7.72 -21.00
C SER A 13 9.17 6.96 -20.22
N LEU A 14 10.00 6.18 -20.93
CA LEU A 14 11.13 5.46 -20.30
C LEU A 14 12.20 6.43 -19.78
N VAL A 15 12.53 7.46 -20.55
CA VAL A 15 13.49 8.49 -20.10
C VAL A 15 12.94 9.21 -18.86
N ALA A 16 11.69 9.63 -18.89
CA ALA A 16 11.05 10.29 -17.75
C ALA A 16 11.00 9.37 -16.51
N ALA A 17 10.72 8.08 -16.69
CA ALA A 17 10.76 7.10 -15.61
C ALA A 17 12.19 6.95 -15.05
N ALA A 18 13.21 6.83 -15.90
CA ALA A 18 14.60 6.71 -15.48
C ALA A 18 15.05 7.91 -14.62
N GLU A 19 14.67 9.14 -15.00
CA GLU A 19 14.94 10.33 -14.20
C GLU A 19 14.24 10.28 -12.83
N ARG A 20 13.00 9.79 -12.76
CA ARG A 20 12.25 9.63 -11.51
C ARG A 20 12.87 8.59 -10.59
N PHE A 21 13.56 7.58 -11.14
CA PHE A 21 14.22 6.53 -10.36
C PHE A 21 15.63 6.92 -9.86
N ARG A 22 16.13 8.09 -10.18
CA ARG A 22 17.40 8.57 -9.61
C ARG A 22 17.31 8.67 -8.10
N GLY A 23 18.24 8.05 -7.40
CA GLY A 23 18.28 7.99 -5.94
C GLY A 23 17.27 7.03 -5.30
N VAL A 24 16.58 6.21 -6.10
CA VAL A 24 15.69 5.17 -5.59
C VAL A 24 16.46 3.87 -5.42
N THR A 25 16.36 3.27 -4.24
CA THR A 25 16.82 1.89 -3.98
C THR A 25 15.63 0.94 -4.07
N LEU A 26 15.77 -0.12 -4.85
CA LEU A 26 14.78 -1.18 -4.95
C LEU A 26 15.22 -2.38 -4.12
N GLU A 27 14.34 -2.85 -3.24
CA GLU A 27 14.58 -4.00 -2.39
C GLU A 27 13.47 -5.05 -2.62
N HIS A 28 13.86 -6.32 -2.66
CA HIS A 28 12.94 -7.45 -2.77
C HIS A 28 13.14 -8.38 -1.56
N ARG A 29 12.55 -8.01 -0.45
CA ARG A 29 12.59 -8.77 0.81
C ARG A 29 11.36 -8.46 1.67
N PRO A 30 11.10 -9.22 2.75
CA PRO A 30 10.00 -8.91 3.67
C PRO A 30 10.10 -7.49 4.20
N ALA A 31 8.98 -6.75 4.14
CA ALA A 31 8.96 -5.34 4.53
C ALA A 31 9.37 -5.12 5.99
N ILE A 32 8.99 -6.03 6.90
CA ILE A 32 9.33 -5.96 8.32
C ILE A 32 10.85 -5.94 8.55
N ASP A 33 11.60 -6.70 7.73
CA ASP A 33 13.07 -6.75 7.83
C ASP A 33 13.73 -5.43 7.38
N LEU A 34 13.06 -4.69 6.49
CA LEU A 34 13.54 -3.39 6.00
C LEU A 34 13.14 -2.25 6.94
N ILE A 35 11.90 -2.24 7.40
CA ILE A 35 11.34 -1.16 8.20
C ILE A 35 12.25 -0.85 9.39
N GLY A 36 12.70 -1.86 10.13
CA GLY A 36 13.57 -1.67 11.28
C GLY A 36 14.96 -1.07 10.95
N ARG A 37 15.42 -1.18 9.70
CA ARG A 37 16.72 -0.60 9.28
C ARG A 37 16.64 0.88 8.97
N PHE A 38 15.47 1.37 8.63
CA PHE A 38 15.23 2.75 8.21
C PHE A 38 14.38 3.54 9.23
N ASP A 39 14.24 3.00 10.46
CA ASP A 39 13.50 3.67 11.54
C ASP A 39 14.26 4.89 12.07
N ASP A 40 13.95 6.03 11.51
CA ASP A 40 14.52 7.34 11.87
C ASP A 40 13.39 8.40 11.90
N PRO A 41 13.42 9.37 12.81
CA PRO A 41 12.40 10.44 12.88
C PRO A 41 12.22 11.23 11.58
N ASP A 42 13.22 11.30 10.73
CA ASP A 42 13.17 11.97 9.42
C ASP A 42 12.65 11.05 8.29
N THR A 43 12.44 9.76 8.58
CA THR A 43 11.88 8.81 7.62
C THR A 43 10.35 8.90 7.59
N LEU A 44 9.77 8.76 6.39
CA LEU A 44 8.36 8.50 6.19
C LEU A 44 8.18 7.13 5.53
N PHE A 45 7.49 6.22 6.22
CA PHE A 45 7.02 4.98 5.64
C PHE A 45 5.62 5.16 5.05
N TYR A 46 5.44 4.78 3.79
CA TYR A 46 4.13 4.57 3.19
C TYR A 46 3.95 3.08 2.94
N CYS A 47 3.04 2.47 3.69
CA CYS A 47 2.76 1.05 3.63
C CYS A 47 1.44 0.79 2.90
N ASP A 48 1.48 0.03 1.82
CA ASP A 48 0.32 -0.41 1.05
C ASP A 48 0.32 -1.94 0.97
N PRO A 49 -0.01 -2.63 2.08
CA PRO A 49 -0.01 -4.08 2.15
C PRO A 49 -1.14 -4.67 1.30
N PRO A 50 -1.06 -5.95 0.88
CA PRO A 50 -2.20 -6.66 0.35
C PRO A 50 -3.41 -6.51 1.28
N TYR A 51 -4.59 -6.25 0.73
CA TYR A 51 -5.77 -6.01 1.58
C TYR A 51 -6.13 -7.25 2.42
N LEU A 52 -6.54 -7.00 3.66
CA LEU A 52 -6.92 -8.03 4.61
C LEU A 52 -7.93 -9.02 4.00
N PRO A 53 -7.70 -10.33 4.10
CA PRO A 53 -8.66 -11.33 3.67
C PRO A 53 -10.04 -11.10 4.31
N GLY A 54 -11.10 -11.19 3.51
CA GLY A 54 -12.49 -10.99 3.96
C GLY A 54 -13.05 -9.56 3.79
N VAL A 55 -12.21 -8.52 3.63
CA VAL A 55 -12.66 -7.18 3.22
C VAL A 55 -12.57 -6.95 1.72
N ARG A 56 -11.89 -7.85 1.02
CA ARG A 56 -11.82 -7.91 -0.44
C ARG A 56 -12.88 -8.86 -0.98
N ASP A 57 -13.45 -8.56 -2.15
CA ASP A 57 -14.42 -9.44 -2.79
C ASP A 57 -13.87 -10.86 -3.01
N ALA A 58 -14.65 -11.87 -2.67
CA ALA A 58 -14.29 -13.29 -2.78
C ALA A 58 -14.02 -13.79 -4.22
N GLY A 59 -14.21 -12.95 -5.25
CA GLY A 59 -14.05 -13.30 -6.66
C GLY A 59 -12.77 -12.79 -7.33
N GLY A 60 -11.93 -12.01 -6.61
CA GLY A 60 -10.66 -11.51 -7.16
C GLY A 60 -9.55 -12.58 -7.11
N LYS A 61 -8.69 -12.62 -8.15
CA LYS A 61 -7.42 -13.37 -8.06
C LYS A 61 -6.62 -12.78 -6.89
N GLY A 62 -6.17 -13.63 -5.97
CA GLY A 62 -5.32 -13.25 -4.86
C GLY A 62 -3.98 -12.65 -5.31
N TYR A 63 -3.28 -12.02 -4.40
CA TYR A 63 -1.88 -11.65 -4.63
C TYR A 63 -1.02 -12.92 -4.67
N VAL A 64 0.11 -12.87 -5.39
CA VAL A 64 1.08 -13.97 -5.39
C VAL A 64 1.62 -14.21 -3.98
N HIS A 65 1.74 -13.13 -3.20
CA HIS A 65 2.13 -13.13 -1.79
C HIS A 65 1.03 -12.50 -0.97
N GLU A 66 0.08 -13.32 -0.52
CA GLU A 66 -0.99 -12.90 0.39
C GLU A 66 -0.46 -12.75 1.81
N MET A 67 -1.00 -11.78 2.54
CA MET A 67 -0.77 -11.63 3.97
C MET A 67 -1.93 -12.26 4.75
N SER A 68 -1.61 -13.12 5.71
CA SER A 68 -2.59 -13.63 6.66
C SER A 68 -2.98 -12.53 7.66
N ARG A 69 -4.09 -12.72 8.38
CA ARG A 69 -4.48 -11.82 9.48
C ARG A 69 -3.33 -11.61 10.48
N ARG A 70 -2.60 -12.68 10.80
CA ARG A 70 -1.45 -12.62 11.72
C ARG A 70 -0.30 -11.76 11.17
N ASP A 71 -0.06 -11.80 9.86
CA ASP A 71 0.96 -10.97 9.22
C ASP A 71 0.57 -9.48 9.28
N HIS A 72 -0.71 -9.16 9.09
CA HIS A 72 -1.22 -7.80 9.28
C HIS A 72 -1.09 -7.32 10.72
N GLU A 73 -1.42 -8.17 11.69
CA GLU A 73 -1.22 -7.88 13.12
C GLU A 73 0.25 -7.59 13.40
N ALA A 74 1.16 -8.46 12.96
CA ALA A 74 2.60 -8.28 13.14
C ALA A 74 3.10 -6.97 12.50
N LEU A 75 2.67 -6.65 11.28
CA LEU A 75 2.99 -5.40 10.63
C LEU A 75 2.54 -4.20 11.46
N CYS A 76 1.27 -4.16 11.88
CA CYS A 76 0.73 -3.05 12.68
C CYS A 76 1.50 -2.88 13.99
N TRP A 77 1.84 -3.97 14.69
CA TRP A 77 2.64 -3.90 15.92
C TRP A 77 4.04 -3.34 15.68
N VAL A 78 4.70 -3.71 14.60
CA VAL A 78 5.99 -3.13 14.23
C VAL A 78 5.82 -1.63 13.98
N LEU A 79 4.86 -1.23 13.16
CA LEU A 79 4.63 0.17 12.79
C LEU A 79 4.30 1.07 13.99
N CYS A 80 3.56 0.56 14.98
CA CYS A 80 3.23 1.30 16.20
C CYS A 80 4.44 1.61 17.10
N ASN A 81 5.55 0.90 16.92
CA ASN A 81 6.76 1.04 17.74
C ASN A 81 7.88 1.84 17.05
N LEU A 82 7.63 2.38 15.86
CA LEU A 82 8.63 3.16 15.12
C LEU A 82 8.71 4.60 15.63
N LYS A 83 9.91 5.17 15.49
CA LYS A 83 10.17 6.60 15.64
C LYS A 83 9.80 7.39 14.40
N ALA A 84 9.81 6.73 13.26
CA ALA A 84 9.50 7.26 11.95
C ALA A 84 8.04 7.69 11.83
N ARG A 85 7.76 8.58 10.88
CA ARG A 85 6.40 8.87 10.45
C ARG A 85 5.88 7.74 9.57
N VAL A 86 4.65 7.32 9.80
CA VAL A 86 4.05 6.17 9.12
C VAL A 86 2.70 6.53 8.55
N MET A 87 2.47 6.12 7.32
CA MET A 87 1.17 6.09 6.66
C MET A 87 0.87 4.66 6.23
N VAL A 88 -0.34 4.18 6.51
CA VAL A 88 -0.81 2.86 6.05
C VAL A 88 -2.10 3.05 5.27
N SER A 89 -2.16 2.52 4.04
CA SER A 89 -3.37 2.51 3.22
C SER A 89 -4.07 1.15 3.27
N GLY A 90 -5.38 1.16 3.13
CA GLY A 90 -6.17 -0.07 3.07
C GLY A 90 -7.68 0.18 3.09
N TYR A 91 -8.45 -0.90 3.23
CA TYR A 91 -9.88 -0.81 3.47
C TYR A 91 -10.19 -0.76 4.97
N PRO A 92 -11.32 -0.17 5.38
CA PRO A 92 -11.76 -0.18 6.78
C PRO A 92 -11.79 -1.60 7.32
N SER A 93 -11.23 -1.83 8.50
CA SER A 93 -11.29 -3.11 9.16
C SER A 93 -11.16 -2.95 10.68
N GLU A 94 -11.87 -3.78 11.43
CA GLU A 94 -11.79 -3.79 12.90
C GLU A 94 -10.37 -4.02 13.41
N LEU A 95 -9.55 -4.78 12.65
CA LEU A 95 -8.16 -5.03 13.01
C LEU A 95 -7.34 -3.74 12.99
N TYR A 96 -7.36 -3.03 11.86
CA TYR A 96 -6.58 -1.80 11.70
C TYR A 96 -7.12 -0.69 12.60
N ASP A 97 -8.44 -0.50 12.61
CA ASP A 97 -9.09 0.51 13.45
C ASP A 97 -8.85 0.26 14.95
N GLY A 98 -8.75 -1.02 15.37
CA GLY A 98 -8.44 -1.38 16.75
C GLY A 98 -6.98 -1.15 17.13
N ILE A 99 -6.02 -1.64 16.33
CA ILE A 99 -4.58 -1.51 16.66
C ILE A 99 -4.10 -0.07 16.47
N LEU A 100 -4.59 0.63 15.44
CA LEU A 100 -4.19 2.00 15.09
C LEU A 100 -5.17 3.04 15.65
N ALA A 101 -5.93 2.74 16.70
CA ALA A 101 -6.99 3.60 17.24
C ALA A 101 -6.53 5.01 17.64
N GLY A 102 -5.24 5.19 18.00
CA GLY A 102 -4.66 6.50 18.33
C GLY A 102 -4.11 7.29 17.14
N TRP A 103 -4.21 6.75 15.92
CA TRP A 103 -3.65 7.37 14.72
C TRP A 103 -4.67 8.30 14.04
N ASN A 104 -4.17 9.31 13.32
CA ASN A 104 -5.00 10.11 12.43
C ASN A 104 -5.54 9.25 11.29
N ARG A 105 -6.87 9.18 11.14
CA ARG A 105 -7.56 8.38 10.16
C ARG A 105 -8.28 9.26 9.15
N ARG A 106 -8.05 9.02 7.85
CA ARG A 106 -8.74 9.70 6.75
C ARG A 106 -9.37 8.69 5.81
N GLU A 107 -10.54 9.02 5.32
CA GLU A 107 -11.30 8.19 4.38
C GLU A 107 -11.49 8.92 3.06
N LYS A 108 -11.52 8.14 1.97
CA LYS A 108 -11.85 8.61 0.63
C LYS A 108 -12.76 7.59 -0.06
N PRO A 109 -13.97 7.97 -0.45
CA PRO A 109 -14.79 7.16 -1.34
C PRO A 109 -14.05 6.92 -2.66
N THR A 110 -14.03 5.68 -3.13
CA THR A 110 -13.41 5.27 -4.38
C THR A 110 -14.27 4.25 -5.09
N THR A 111 -13.84 3.83 -6.25
CA THR A 111 -14.54 2.81 -7.03
C THR A 111 -13.52 1.78 -7.49
N ALA A 112 -13.68 0.54 -7.06
CA ALA A 112 -12.87 -0.57 -7.55
C ALA A 112 -13.49 -1.17 -8.82
N ASN A 113 -12.64 -1.52 -9.80
CA ASN A 113 -13.07 -2.27 -10.98
C ASN A 113 -13.24 -3.76 -10.58
N GLY A 114 -14.49 -4.19 -10.38
CA GLY A 114 -14.85 -5.58 -10.16
C GLY A 114 -15.11 -6.32 -11.46
N GLN A 115 -15.24 -7.65 -11.41
CA GLN A 115 -15.60 -8.48 -12.57
C GLN A 115 -17.02 -8.17 -13.12
N VAL A 116 -17.87 -7.57 -12.32
CA VAL A 116 -19.29 -7.26 -12.63
C VAL A 116 -19.52 -5.76 -12.76
N GLY A 117 -18.46 -4.94 -12.83
CA GLY A 117 -18.54 -3.48 -12.95
C GLY A 117 -17.89 -2.73 -11.79
N ALA A 118 -18.13 -1.42 -11.74
CA ALA A 118 -17.56 -0.55 -10.73
C ALA A 118 -18.28 -0.76 -9.37
N VAL A 119 -17.54 -1.16 -8.35
CA VAL A 119 -18.06 -1.36 -7.00
C VAL A 119 -17.59 -0.22 -6.10
N PRO A 120 -18.51 0.51 -5.43
CA PRO A 120 -18.13 1.54 -4.46
C PRO A 120 -17.29 0.94 -3.33
N ARG A 121 -16.22 1.62 -2.96
CA ARG A 121 -15.31 1.26 -1.87
C ARG A 121 -14.96 2.52 -1.06
N THR A 122 -14.41 2.31 0.11
CA THR A 122 -13.81 3.38 0.90
C THR A 122 -12.35 3.02 1.14
N GLU A 123 -11.45 3.86 0.67
CA GLU A 123 -10.04 3.78 1.02
C GLU A 123 -9.80 4.53 2.32
N VAL A 124 -8.97 3.98 3.16
CA VAL A 124 -8.55 4.58 4.43
C VAL A 124 -7.05 4.74 4.46
N VAL A 125 -6.60 5.84 5.04
CA VAL A 125 -5.19 6.04 5.40
C VAL A 125 -5.13 6.32 6.89
N TRP A 126 -4.33 5.54 7.61
CA TRP A 126 -3.98 5.75 9.01
C TRP A 126 -2.58 6.35 9.10
N MET A 127 -2.39 7.37 9.93
CA MET A 127 -1.12 8.11 10.07
C MET A 127 -0.82 8.33 11.56
N ASN A 128 0.44 8.11 11.98
CA ASN A 128 0.87 8.33 13.36
C ASN A 128 1.29 9.78 13.69
N PHE A 129 1.05 10.72 12.76
CA PHE A 129 1.38 12.14 12.89
C PHE A 129 0.23 13.03 12.46
#